data_5ccae47fbf78cf056bf2933c4e56e58f
#
_entry.id   5ccae47fbf78cf056bf2933c4e56e58f
#
_cell.length_a   1.000
_cell.length_b   1.000
_cell.length_c   1.000
_cell.angle_alpha   90.00
_cell.angle_beta   90.00
_cell.angle_gamma   90.00
#
_symmetry.space_group_name_H-M   'P 1'
#
loop_
_entity.id
_entity.type
_entity.pdbx_description
1 polymer ?
#
loop_
_entity_poly.entity_id
_entity_poly.type
_entity_poly.pdbx_seq_one_letter_code
_entity_poly.pdbx_strand_id
1 'polypeptide(L)'
;WQRLYLNIRSCNDFIENVDDATFADEFKQQLKGEAYFLRAYFTHRLTRAFGGVPLQLRVTQLTDPQESFLLSRSSYTDCIKQILSDIDNAAECLKDRTFANTQKGRATLAAVKALKARVLTDAASDLHDQATASAKSPLLGSYDHPELIFYTEGTKADRWRAAKAAAKELIDNPMGHAIPTYGGPGLSTEEKAEAIWKFFLTESADNILSR
;
A
#
# COMPACT_ATOMS: atom_id res chain seq x y z
N TRP A 1 12.21 10.53 5.55
CA TRP A 1 10.88 10.38 6.15
C TRP A 1 10.10 11.69 6.11
N GLN A 2 10.73 12.86 6.25
CA GLN A 2 10.08 14.17 6.20
C GLN A 2 9.17 14.34 4.96
N ARG A 3 9.64 14.01 3.75
CA ARG A 3 8.84 14.10 2.53
C ARG A 3 7.59 13.21 2.57
N LEU A 4 7.67 12.04 3.20
CA LEU A 4 6.52 11.15 3.31
C LEU A 4 5.44 11.75 4.21
N TYR A 5 5.81 12.37 5.33
CA TYR A 5 4.84 13.06 6.19
C TYR A 5 4.24 14.32 5.54
N LEU A 6 5.02 15.07 4.75
CA LEU A 6 4.47 16.17 3.95
C LEU A 6 3.41 15.67 2.96
N ASN A 7 3.68 14.55 2.29
CA ASN A 7 2.71 13.94 1.38
C ASN A 7 1.46 13.43 2.13
N ILE A 8 1.63 12.79 3.29
CA ILE A 8 0.52 12.36 4.15
C ILE A 8 -0.34 13.56 4.58
N ARG A 9 0.31 14.67 4.99
CA ARG A 9 -0.40 15.91 5.32
C ARG A 9 -1.22 16.43 4.13
N SER A 10 -0.64 16.43 2.93
CA SER A 10 -1.36 16.84 1.71
C SER A 10 -2.55 15.92 1.41
N CYS A 11 -2.41 14.61 1.64
CA CYS A 11 -3.54 13.69 1.52
C CYS A 11 -4.63 13.98 2.56
N ASN A 12 -4.26 14.27 3.81
CA ASN A 12 -5.22 14.61 4.86
C ASN A 12 -5.98 15.89 4.51
N ASP A 13 -5.25 16.95 4.13
CA ASP A 13 -5.83 18.23 3.74
C ASP A 13 -6.82 18.07 2.59
N PHE A 14 -6.45 17.26 1.60
CA PHE A 14 -7.33 16.97 0.48
C PHE A 14 -8.58 16.19 0.90
N ILE A 15 -8.43 15.13 1.71
CA ILE A 15 -9.54 14.28 2.18
C ILE A 15 -10.53 15.09 3.03
N GLU A 16 -10.03 16.00 3.86
CA GLU A 16 -10.84 16.85 4.74
C GLU A 16 -11.66 17.90 3.96
N ASN A 17 -11.15 18.39 2.82
CA ASN A 17 -11.75 19.54 2.12
C ASN A 17 -12.40 19.20 0.76
N VAL A 18 -12.17 18.00 0.19
CA VAL A 18 -12.63 17.67 -1.16
C VAL A 18 -14.17 17.69 -1.30
N ASP A 19 -14.88 17.39 -0.24
CA ASP A 19 -16.35 17.34 -0.26
C ASP A 19 -16.98 18.74 -0.44
N ASP A 20 -16.28 19.79 -0.02
CA ASP A 20 -16.69 21.20 -0.17
C ASP A 20 -16.40 21.78 -1.57
N ALA A 21 -15.66 21.06 -2.41
CA ALA A 21 -15.31 21.51 -3.75
C ALA A 21 -16.54 21.54 -4.67
N THR A 22 -16.51 22.39 -5.69
CA THR A 22 -17.62 22.57 -6.66
C THR A 22 -17.65 21.55 -7.79
N PHE A 23 -16.80 20.49 -7.72
CA PHE A 23 -16.76 19.43 -8.73
C PHE A 23 -17.98 18.51 -8.64
N ALA A 24 -18.24 17.76 -9.73
CA ALA A 24 -19.23 16.69 -9.70
C ALA A 24 -18.86 15.63 -8.64
N ASP A 25 -19.86 15.11 -7.93
CA ASP A 25 -19.64 14.19 -6.81
C ASP A 25 -18.85 12.92 -7.21
N GLU A 26 -19.09 12.43 -8.42
CA GLU A 26 -18.33 11.31 -8.96
C GLU A 26 -16.84 11.60 -9.07
N PHE A 27 -16.48 12.81 -9.47
CA PHE A 27 -15.08 13.23 -9.61
C PHE A 27 -14.45 13.46 -8.23
N LYS A 28 -15.21 14.04 -7.27
CA LYS A 28 -14.77 14.15 -5.87
C LYS A 28 -14.45 12.77 -5.28
N GLN A 29 -15.35 11.79 -5.47
CA GLN A 29 -15.15 10.43 -4.99
C GLN A 29 -13.91 9.78 -5.61
N GLN A 30 -13.70 9.94 -6.91
CA GLN A 30 -12.50 9.44 -7.57
C GLN A 30 -11.23 10.03 -6.94
N LEU A 31 -11.15 11.35 -6.82
CA LEU A 31 -9.99 12.03 -6.23
C LEU A 31 -9.77 11.67 -4.77
N LYS A 32 -10.86 11.50 -4.01
CA LYS A 32 -10.82 11.07 -2.60
C LYS A 32 -10.26 9.65 -2.48
N GLY A 33 -10.65 8.74 -3.37
CA GLY A 33 -10.10 7.39 -3.44
C GLY A 33 -8.61 7.37 -3.75
N GLU A 34 -8.17 8.23 -4.67
CA GLU A 34 -6.73 8.37 -4.97
C GLU A 34 -5.95 8.95 -3.78
N ALA A 35 -6.53 9.90 -3.04
CA ALA A 35 -5.89 10.45 -1.85
C ALA A 35 -5.77 9.41 -0.72
N TYR A 36 -6.78 8.59 -0.48
CA TYR A 36 -6.70 7.45 0.45
C TYR A 36 -5.63 6.44 0.02
N PHE A 37 -5.59 6.07 -1.26
CA PHE A 37 -4.54 5.19 -1.80
C PHE A 37 -3.14 5.75 -1.56
N LEU A 38 -2.92 7.02 -1.85
CA LEU A 38 -1.62 7.67 -1.66
C LEU A 38 -1.24 7.74 -0.17
N ARG A 39 -2.19 8.04 0.73
CA ARG A 39 -1.94 8.04 2.17
C ARG A 39 -1.54 6.65 2.67
N ALA A 40 -2.27 5.62 2.25
CA ALA A 40 -1.92 4.22 2.53
C ALA A 40 -0.51 3.87 2.03
N TYR A 41 -0.20 4.23 0.80
CA TYR A 41 1.10 3.98 0.18
C TYR A 41 2.26 4.68 0.92
N PHE A 42 2.10 5.95 1.27
CA PHE A 42 3.15 6.70 1.99
C PHE A 42 3.32 6.19 3.41
N THR A 43 2.23 5.86 4.11
CA THR A 43 2.28 5.25 5.45
C THR A 43 2.94 3.88 5.39
N HIS A 44 2.62 3.04 4.40
CA HIS A 44 3.27 1.74 4.21
C HIS A 44 4.78 1.89 3.94
N ARG A 45 5.19 2.90 3.17
CA ARG A 45 6.62 3.18 2.97
C ARG A 45 7.34 3.57 4.27
N LEU A 46 6.69 4.31 5.15
CA LEU A 46 7.22 4.65 6.47
C LEU A 46 7.35 3.39 7.34
N THR A 47 6.29 2.58 7.41
CA THR A 47 6.28 1.37 8.27
C THR A 47 7.31 0.33 7.82
N ARG A 48 7.55 0.19 6.51
CA ARG A 48 8.61 -0.69 6.00
C ARG A 48 10.01 -0.25 6.41
N ALA A 49 10.23 1.05 6.55
CA ALA A 49 11.54 1.59 6.89
C ALA A 49 11.78 1.69 8.41
N PHE A 50 10.72 1.95 9.18
CA PHE A 50 10.85 2.34 10.59
C PHE A 50 10.00 1.49 11.56
N GLY A 51 9.21 0.54 11.06
CA GLY A 51 8.23 -0.18 11.89
C GLY A 51 7.04 0.70 12.24
N GLY A 52 6.55 0.64 13.48
CA GLY A 52 5.49 1.54 13.95
C GLY A 52 5.92 2.99 13.87
N VAL A 53 5.04 3.86 13.44
CA VAL A 53 5.30 5.31 13.20
C VAL A 53 4.14 6.15 13.75
N PRO A 54 4.35 7.44 14.03
CA PRO A 54 3.24 8.33 14.36
C PRO A 54 2.18 8.35 13.25
N LEU A 55 0.93 8.02 13.58
CA LEU A 55 -0.19 8.08 12.65
C LEU A 55 -0.81 9.47 12.68
N GLN A 56 -0.54 10.24 11.63
CA GLN A 56 -1.11 11.57 11.46
C GLN A 56 -2.28 11.47 10.46
N LEU A 57 -3.50 11.47 10.97
CA LEU A 57 -4.71 11.20 10.19
C LEU A 57 -5.54 12.45 9.88
N ARG A 58 -5.12 13.61 10.40
CA ARG A 58 -5.74 14.91 10.16
C ARG A 58 -4.69 16.01 9.99
N VAL A 59 -5.13 17.14 9.48
CA VAL A 59 -4.28 18.33 9.41
C VAL A 59 -4.25 19.00 10.78
N THR A 60 -3.04 19.06 11.37
CA THR A 60 -2.82 19.82 12.61
C THR A 60 -2.81 21.31 12.29
N GLN A 61 -3.64 22.08 12.99
CA GLN A 61 -3.76 23.53 12.87
C GLN A 61 -2.88 24.24 13.89
N LEU A 62 -2.46 25.47 13.59
CA LEU A 62 -1.63 26.25 14.54
C LEU A 62 -2.35 26.57 15.86
N THR A 63 -3.66 26.50 15.87
CA THR A 63 -4.54 26.70 17.04
C THR A 63 -4.74 25.44 17.86
N ASP A 64 -4.26 24.26 17.37
CA ASP A 64 -4.39 23.01 18.11
C ASP A 64 -3.49 23.01 19.35
N PRO A 65 -3.86 22.28 20.42
CA PRO A 65 -3.03 22.12 21.60
C PRO A 65 -1.65 21.54 21.24
N GLN A 66 -0.63 21.91 22.02
CA GLN A 66 0.76 21.50 21.76
C GLN A 66 0.91 19.97 21.67
N GLU A 67 0.14 19.21 22.44
CA GLU A 67 0.16 17.75 22.45
C GLU A 67 -0.20 17.15 21.08
N SER A 68 -0.99 17.86 20.27
CA SER A 68 -1.37 17.45 18.91
C SER A 68 -0.18 17.42 17.94
N PHE A 69 0.91 18.11 18.26
CA PHE A 69 2.13 18.13 17.47
C PHE A 69 3.15 17.07 17.91
N LEU A 70 2.96 16.49 19.11
CA LEU A 70 3.90 15.56 19.74
C LEU A 70 3.33 14.13 19.72
N LEU A 71 3.05 13.62 18.51
CA LEU A 71 2.54 12.26 18.35
C LEU A 71 3.63 11.23 18.65
N SER A 72 3.36 10.34 19.59
CA SER A 72 4.19 9.15 19.82
C SER A 72 4.06 8.16 18.66
N ARG A 73 5.01 7.24 18.54
CA ARG A 73 4.92 6.15 17.57
C ARG A 73 3.74 5.23 17.94
N SER A 74 2.93 4.92 16.95
CA SER A 74 1.90 3.88 17.05
C SER A 74 2.54 2.50 16.89
N SER A 75 1.87 1.45 17.35
CA SER A 75 2.33 0.08 17.12
C SER A 75 2.37 -0.23 15.61
N TYR A 76 3.21 -1.19 15.22
CA TYR A 76 3.23 -1.68 13.84
C TYR A 76 1.85 -2.23 13.44
N THR A 77 1.18 -2.93 14.36
CA THR A 77 -0.19 -3.44 14.18
C THR A 77 -1.19 -2.33 13.87
N ASP A 78 -1.17 -1.23 14.63
CA ASP A 78 -2.10 -0.11 14.39
C ASP A 78 -1.80 0.60 13.07
N CYS A 79 -0.52 0.70 12.71
CA CYS A 79 -0.12 1.23 11.41
C CYS A 79 -0.66 0.38 10.26
N ILE A 80 -0.55 -0.95 10.33
CA ILE A 80 -1.10 -1.85 9.31
C ILE A 80 -2.63 -1.76 9.26
N LYS A 81 -3.32 -1.71 10.40
CA LYS A 81 -4.77 -1.52 10.45
C LYS A 81 -5.20 -0.22 9.76
N GLN A 82 -4.50 0.87 10.03
CA GLN A 82 -4.80 2.16 9.39
C GLN A 82 -4.56 2.13 7.88
N ILE A 83 -3.45 1.53 7.44
CA ILE A 83 -3.15 1.34 6.02
C ILE A 83 -4.25 0.54 5.33
N LEU A 84 -4.71 -0.56 5.94
CA LEU A 84 -5.80 -1.37 5.39
C LEU A 84 -7.13 -0.62 5.35
N SER A 85 -7.43 0.18 6.36
CA SER A 85 -8.61 1.05 6.37
C SER A 85 -8.58 2.06 5.22
N ASP A 86 -7.45 2.71 4.98
CA ASP A 86 -7.29 3.63 3.85
C ASP A 86 -7.41 2.91 2.49
N ILE A 87 -6.88 1.69 2.38
CA ILE A 87 -7.00 0.84 1.20
C ILE A 87 -8.47 0.48 0.94
N ASP A 88 -9.23 0.12 1.97
CA ASP A 88 -10.64 -0.23 1.84
C ASP A 88 -11.48 1.01 1.45
N ASN A 89 -11.20 2.17 2.02
CA ASN A 89 -11.81 3.44 1.61
C ASN A 89 -11.48 3.79 0.15
N ALA A 90 -10.22 3.60 -0.26
CA ALA A 90 -9.81 3.81 -1.64
C ALA A 90 -10.51 2.84 -2.60
N ALA A 91 -10.65 1.58 -2.22
CA ALA A 91 -11.33 0.57 -3.03
C ALA A 91 -12.81 0.91 -3.23
N GLU A 92 -13.49 1.35 -2.18
CA GLU A 92 -14.91 1.76 -2.27
C GLU A 92 -15.09 2.96 -3.19
N CYS A 93 -14.24 3.97 -3.09
CA CYS A 93 -14.29 5.16 -3.94
C CYS A 93 -13.96 4.87 -5.42
N LEU A 94 -13.14 3.85 -5.69
CA LEU A 94 -12.61 3.55 -7.03
C LEU A 94 -13.26 2.32 -7.70
N LYS A 95 -14.20 1.64 -7.05
CA LYS A 95 -14.76 0.35 -7.51
C LYS A 95 -15.37 0.38 -8.91
N ASP A 96 -16.02 1.49 -9.26
CA ASP A 96 -16.73 1.66 -10.53
C ASP A 96 -16.02 2.63 -11.48
N ARG A 97 -14.73 2.92 -11.22
CA ARG A 97 -13.98 3.92 -12.01
C ARG A 97 -13.18 3.28 -13.11
N THR A 98 -13.35 3.82 -14.30
CA THR A 98 -12.51 3.51 -15.46
C THR A 98 -11.71 4.75 -15.86
N PHE A 99 -10.46 4.54 -16.25
CA PHE A 99 -9.56 5.62 -16.62
C PHE A 99 -9.27 5.60 -18.11
N ALA A 100 -9.41 6.75 -18.76
CA ALA A 100 -9.03 6.88 -20.16
C ALA A 100 -7.50 6.70 -20.33
N ASN A 101 -7.07 6.36 -21.54
CA ASN A 101 -5.64 6.22 -21.84
C ASN A 101 -4.82 7.49 -21.56
N THR A 102 -5.43 8.67 -21.63
CA THR A 102 -4.82 9.96 -21.26
C THR A 102 -4.60 10.14 -19.77
N GLN A 103 -5.20 9.28 -18.94
CA GLN A 103 -5.11 9.32 -17.47
C GLN A 103 -4.22 8.20 -16.91
N LYS A 104 -3.32 7.65 -17.74
CA LYS A 104 -2.34 6.65 -17.29
C LYS A 104 -1.51 7.17 -16.13
N GLY A 105 -1.23 6.28 -15.15
CA GLY A 105 -0.49 6.61 -13.93
C GLY A 105 -1.35 7.02 -12.73
N ARG A 106 -2.66 7.14 -12.90
CA ARG A 106 -3.58 7.35 -11.76
C ARG A 106 -3.80 6.06 -10.97
N ALA A 107 -4.20 6.19 -9.71
CA ALA A 107 -4.51 5.03 -8.88
C ALA A 107 -5.81 4.36 -9.36
N THR A 108 -5.71 3.09 -9.75
CA THR A 108 -6.85 2.26 -10.16
C THR A 108 -7.24 1.30 -9.05
N LEU A 109 -8.44 0.70 -9.13
CA LEU A 109 -8.85 -0.37 -8.20
C LEU A 109 -7.84 -1.52 -8.19
N ALA A 110 -7.26 -1.87 -9.34
CA ALA A 110 -6.21 -2.90 -9.42
C ALA A 110 -4.96 -2.51 -8.62
N ALA A 111 -4.53 -1.23 -8.70
CA ALA A 111 -3.38 -0.73 -7.93
C ALA A 111 -3.68 -0.77 -6.42
N VAL A 112 -4.92 -0.43 -6.00
CA VAL A 112 -5.36 -0.51 -4.61
C VAL A 112 -5.31 -1.95 -4.08
N LYS A 113 -5.84 -2.91 -4.84
CA LYS A 113 -5.80 -4.35 -4.48
C LYS A 113 -4.38 -4.90 -4.47
N ALA A 114 -3.52 -4.48 -5.40
CA ALA A 114 -2.11 -4.85 -5.41
C ALA A 114 -1.37 -4.31 -4.18
N LEU A 115 -1.67 -3.08 -3.75
CA LEU A 115 -1.13 -2.54 -2.51
C LEU A 115 -1.59 -3.34 -1.30
N LYS A 116 -2.89 -3.73 -1.23
CA LYS A 116 -3.43 -4.59 -0.16
C LYS A 116 -2.66 -5.90 -0.05
N ALA A 117 -2.49 -6.60 -1.17
CA ALA A 117 -1.74 -7.85 -1.20
C ALA A 117 -0.29 -7.67 -0.71
N ARG A 118 0.39 -6.60 -1.13
CA ARG A 118 1.74 -6.27 -0.69
C ARG A 118 1.81 -5.99 0.81
N VAL A 119 0.94 -5.14 1.34
CA VAL A 119 0.89 -4.79 2.77
C VAL A 119 0.69 -6.05 3.63
N LEU A 120 -0.27 -6.88 3.25
CA LEU A 120 -0.56 -8.12 3.98
C LEU A 120 0.60 -9.13 3.90
N THR A 121 1.29 -9.21 2.77
CA THR A 121 2.48 -10.08 2.61
C THR A 121 3.63 -9.59 3.47
N ASP A 122 3.90 -8.29 3.50
CA ASP A 122 4.92 -7.70 4.37
C ASP A 122 4.59 -7.96 5.85
N ALA A 123 3.33 -7.73 6.27
CA ALA A 123 2.89 -7.96 7.65
C ALA A 123 2.89 -9.45 8.07
N ALA A 124 2.71 -10.38 7.12
CA ALA A 124 2.77 -11.82 7.38
C ALA A 124 4.20 -12.37 7.41
N SER A 125 5.20 -11.59 6.98
CA SER A 125 6.59 -12.04 6.85
C SER A 125 7.21 -12.45 8.19
N ASP A 126 8.28 -13.23 8.11
CA ASP A 126 9.05 -13.69 9.29
C ASP A 126 9.60 -12.53 10.13
N LEU A 127 9.88 -11.39 9.51
CA LEU A 127 10.38 -10.20 10.21
C LEU A 127 9.36 -9.66 11.21
N HIS A 128 8.08 -9.71 10.86
CA HIS A 128 6.99 -9.17 11.68
C HIS A 128 6.28 -10.23 12.53
N ASP A 129 6.77 -11.48 12.51
CA ASP A 129 6.34 -12.54 13.42
C ASP A 129 7.31 -12.65 14.60
N GLN A 130 6.87 -12.23 15.78
CA GLN A 130 7.74 -12.11 16.96
C GLN A 130 8.48 -13.41 17.27
N ALA A 131 7.79 -14.55 17.27
CA ALA A 131 8.40 -15.83 17.62
C ALA A 131 9.50 -16.21 16.60
N THR A 132 9.21 -16.07 15.32
CA THR A 132 10.16 -16.40 14.25
C THR A 132 11.34 -15.43 14.19
N ALA A 133 11.08 -14.13 14.30
CA ALA A 133 12.12 -13.10 14.23
C ALA A 133 13.06 -13.16 15.44
N SER A 134 12.53 -13.34 16.65
CA SER A 134 13.31 -13.48 17.89
C SER A 134 14.19 -14.74 17.88
N ALA A 135 13.68 -15.84 17.31
CA ALA A 135 14.48 -17.06 17.14
C ALA A 135 15.65 -16.89 16.17
N LYS A 136 15.50 -16.02 15.17
CA LYS A 136 16.54 -15.74 14.16
C LYS A 136 17.53 -14.66 14.59
N SER A 137 17.13 -13.75 15.47
CA SER A 137 17.95 -12.62 15.92
C SER A 137 17.74 -12.33 17.40
N PRO A 138 18.76 -12.57 18.25
CA PRO A 138 18.70 -12.23 19.68
C PRO A 138 18.41 -10.74 19.94
N LEU A 139 18.88 -9.86 19.06
CA LEU A 139 18.62 -8.42 19.18
C LEU A 139 17.11 -8.09 19.06
N LEU A 140 16.39 -8.80 18.19
CA LEU A 140 14.95 -8.63 18.05
C LEU A 140 14.20 -9.23 19.24
N GLY A 141 14.72 -10.32 19.83
CA GLY A 141 14.14 -10.96 21.00
C GLY A 141 14.27 -10.12 22.28
N SER A 142 15.30 -9.30 22.38
CA SER A 142 15.58 -8.43 23.54
C SER A 142 15.22 -6.95 23.31
N TYR A 143 14.54 -6.63 22.21
CA TYR A 143 14.18 -5.24 21.91
C TYR A 143 13.06 -4.74 22.83
N ASP A 144 13.26 -3.60 23.49
CA ASP A 144 12.38 -3.05 24.52
C ASP A 144 10.98 -2.65 24.02
N HIS A 145 10.84 -2.45 22.70
CA HIS A 145 9.60 -2.00 22.06
C HIS A 145 9.14 -2.95 20.94
N PRO A 146 8.81 -4.22 21.28
CA PRO A 146 8.43 -5.23 20.29
C PRO A 146 7.17 -4.83 19.50
N GLU A 147 6.27 -4.04 20.10
CA GLU A 147 5.07 -3.51 19.46
C GLU A 147 5.36 -2.63 18.23
N LEU A 148 6.55 -2.05 18.17
CA LEU A 148 6.97 -1.22 17.02
C LEU A 148 7.44 -2.02 15.82
N ILE A 149 7.65 -3.34 15.97
CA ILE A 149 8.18 -4.21 14.92
C ILE A 149 7.19 -5.29 14.54
N PHE A 150 6.51 -5.89 15.54
CA PHE A 150 5.75 -7.10 15.32
C PHE A 150 4.27 -6.84 15.07
N TYR A 151 3.71 -7.66 14.16
CA TYR A 151 2.29 -7.66 13.85
C TYR A 151 1.59 -8.71 14.72
N THR A 152 0.70 -8.27 15.61
CA THR A 152 0.12 -9.10 16.65
C THR A 152 -1.29 -9.63 16.35
N GLU A 153 -1.89 -9.24 15.21
CA GLU A 153 -3.22 -9.72 14.82
C GLU A 153 -3.16 -11.16 14.32
N GLY A 154 -4.01 -11.99 14.88
CA GLY A 154 -4.16 -13.38 14.50
C GLY A 154 -2.90 -14.23 14.65
N THR A 155 -2.96 -15.46 14.19
CA THR A 155 -1.80 -16.34 14.10
C THR A 155 -1.00 -16.05 12.82
N LYS A 156 0.26 -16.49 12.76
CA LYS A 156 1.07 -16.41 11.52
C LYS A 156 0.37 -17.07 10.33
N ALA A 157 -0.30 -18.19 10.56
CA ALA A 157 -1.06 -18.89 9.52
C ALA A 157 -2.26 -18.06 9.02
N ASP A 158 -2.94 -17.33 9.91
CA ASP A 158 -4.05 -16.45 9.54
C ASP A 158 -3.56 -15.28 8.70
N ARG A 159 -2.42 -14.68 9.07
CA ARG A 159 -1.80 -13.58 8.32
C ARG A 159 -1.40 -14.01 6.91
N TRP A 160 -0.77 -15.18 6.76
CA TRP A 160 -0.44 -15.74 5.44
C TRP A 160 -1.69 -16.11 4.63
N ARG A 161 -2.77 -16.57 5.30
CA ARG A 161 -4.04 -16.84 4.63
C ARG A 161 -4.67 -15.55 4.08
N ALA A 162 -4.63 -14.46 4.86
CA ALA A 162 -5.11 -13.14 4.43
C ALA A 162 -4.29 -12.60 3.23
N ALA A 163 -2.97 -12.69 3.30
CA ALA A 163 -2.08 -12.29 2.21
C ALA A 163 -2.34 -13.10 0.93
N LYS A 164 -2.47 -14.42 1.04
CA LYS A 164 -2.82 -15.30 -0.08
C LYS A 164 -4.17 -14.96 -0.67
N ALA A 165 -5.18 -14.69 0.15
CA ALA A 165 -6.52 -14.34 -0.31
C ALA A 165 -6.51 -13.02 -1.11
N ALA A 166 -5.81 -11.99 -0.62
CA ALA A 166 -5.69 -10.71 -1.31
C ALA A 166 -4.94 -10.82 -2.64
N ALA A 167 -3.87 -11.60 -2.69
CA ALA A 167 -3.14 -11.86 -3.93
C ALA A 167 -3.99 -12.66 -4.93
N LYS A 168 -4.71 -13.68 -4.43
CA LYS A 168 -5.59 -14.51 -5.27
C LYS A 168 -6.74 -13.70 -5.86
N GLU A 169 -7.33 -12.79 -5.10
CA GLU A 169 -8.40 -11.90 -5.58
C GLU A 169 -7.96 -11.11 -6.82
N LEU A 170 -6.72 -10.59 -6.82
CA LEU A 170 -6.17 -9.86 -7.96
C LEU A 170 -5.83 -10.76 -9.15
N ILE A 171 -5.35 -11.98 -8.89
CA ILE A 171 -5.03 -12.96 -9.93
C ILE A 171 -6.32 -13.45 -10.62
N ASP A 172 -7.36 -13.75 -9.85
CA ASP A 172 -8.65 -14.26 -10.36
C ASP A 172 -9.43 -13.16 -11.11
N ASN A 173 -9.26 -11.91 -10.74
CA ASN A 173 -9.86 -10.76 -11.42
C ASN A 173 -8.81 -9.64 -11.66
N PRO A 174 -8.04 -9.77 -12.74
CA PRO A 174 -6.94 -8.84 -13.03
C PRO A 174 -7.39 -7.48 -13.60
N MET A 175 -8.71 -7.23 -13.72
CA MET A 175 -9.27 -5.93 -14.10
C MET A 175 -8.62 -5.33 -15.37
N GLY A 176 -8.43 -6.15 -16.40
CA GLY A 176 -7.80 -5.75 -17.66
C GLY A 176 -6.27 -5.74 -17.66
N HIS A 177 -5.64 -6.06 -16.52
CA HIS A 177 -4.20 -6.23 -16.47
C HIS A 177 -3.82 -7.69 -16.73
N ALA A 178 -2.79 -7.90 -17.53
CA ALA A 178 -2.24 -9.23 -17.79
C ALA A 178 -0.72 -9.18 -17.63
N ILE A 179 -0.13 -10.26 -17.13
CA ILE A 179 1.31 -10.45 -17.28
C ILE A 179 1.53 -10.77 -18.75
N PRO A 180 2.27 -9.94 -19.50
CA PRO A 180 2.52 -10.22 -20.90
C PRO A 180 3.19 -11.59 -21.02
N THR A 181 2.59 -12.48 -21.80
CA THR A 181 3.23 -13.74 -22.16
C THR A 181 4.29 -13.43 -23.23
N TYR A 182 5.51 -13.23 -22.78
CA TYR A 182 6.63 -13.08 -23.69
C TYR A 182 7.00 -14.44 -24.23
N GLY A 183 6.91 -14.56 -25.55
CA GLY A 183 7.22 -15.76 -26.27
C GLY A 183 6.00 -16.54 -26.71
N GLY A 184 5.97 -16.94 -27.99
CA GLY A 184 4.88 -17.71 -28.60
C GLY A 184 4.70 -19.11 -28.01
N PRO A 185 3.65 -19.81 -28.42
CA PRO A 185 3.48 -21.21 -28.08
C PRO A 185 4.68 -22.01 -28.61
N GLY A 186 5.32 -22.79 -27.73
CA GLY A 186 6.45 -23.64 -28.08
C GLY A 186 7.79 -23.24 -27.45
N LEU A 187 7.89 -22.09 -26.78
CA LEU A 187 9.12 -21.74 -26.07
C LEU A 187 9.31 -22.55 -24.78
N SER A 188 10.54 -22.95 -24.53
CA SER A 188 10.97 -23.54 -23.26
C SER A 188 10.76 -22.59 -22.07
N THR A 189 10.82 -23.14 -20.87
CA THR A 189 10.74 -22.34 -19.63
C THR A 189 11.88 -21.31 -19.54
N GLU A 190 13.07 -21.67 -20.01
CA GLU A 190 14.25 -20.79 -20.03
C GLU A 190 14.09 -19.63 -21.01
N GLU A 191 13.62 -19.90 -22.22
CA GLU A 191 13.33 -18.84 -23.22
C GLU A 191 12.23 -17.88 -22.77
N LYS A 192 11.20 -18.39 -22.08
CA LYS A 192 10.16 -17.55 -21.46
C LYS A 192 10.72 -16.70 -20.33
N ALA A 193 11.59 -17.26 -19.49
CA ALA A 193 12.24 -16.53 -18.41
C ALA A 193 13.16 -15.43 -18.98
N GLU A 194 13.92 -15.73 -20.03
CA GLU A 194 14.77 -14.74 -20.71
C GLU A 194 13.93 -13.62 -21.36
N ALA A 195 12.81 -13.94 -21.97
CA ALA A 195 11.92 -12.95 -22.55
C ALA A 195 11.32 -12.02 -21.49
N ILE A 196 10.90 -12.56 -20.32
CA ILE A 196 10.44 -11.78 -19.17
C ILE A 196 11.57 -10.90 -18.63
N TRP A 197 12.78 -11.45 -18.50
CA TRP A 197 13.96 -10.72 -18.06
C TRP A 197 14.29 -9.54 -18.99
N LYS A 198 14.30 -9.78 -20.30
CA LYS A 198 14.48 -8.73 -21.32
C LYS A 198 13.42 -7.63 -21.23
N PHE A 199 12.17 -7.99 -20.95
CA PHE A 199 11.10 -7.00 -20.74
C PHE A 199 11.44 -6.02 -19.62
N PHE A 200 11.85 -6.50 -18.45
CA PHE A 200 12.20 -5.64 -17.33
C PHE A 200 13.48 -4.81 -17.56
N LEU A 201 14.39 -5.27 -18.41
CA LEU A 201 15.63 -4.57 -18.71
C LEU A 201 15.51 -3.56 -19.87
N THR A 202 14.66 -3.84 -20.86
CA THR A 202 14.65 -3.10 -22.13
C THR A 202 13.45 -2.16 -22.26
N GLU A 203 12.40 -2.35 -21.45
CA GLU A 203 11.28 -1.43 -21.51
C GLU A 203 11.61 -0.14 -20.75
N SER A 204 11.74 0.94 -21.51
CA SER A 204 11.78 2.28 -20.96
C SER A 204 10.46 2.62 -20.28
N ALA A 205 10.48 3.63 -19.40
CA ALA A 205 9.27 4.13 -18.73
C ALA A 205 8.12 4.41 -19.72
N ASP A 206 8.41 4.78 -20.95
CA ASP A 206 7.43 5.05 -22.00
C ASP A 206 6.65 3.80 -22.43
N ASN A 207 7.29 2.64 -22.47
CA ASN A 207 6.63 1.37 -22.80
C ASN A 207 5.78 0.82 -21.64
N ILE A 208 6.20 1.04 -20.40
CA ILE A 208 5.42 0.65 -19.20
C ILE A 208 4.16 1.54 -19.10
N LEU A 209 4.25 2.81 -19.49
CA LEU A 209 3.15 3.77 -19.45
C LEU A 209 2.25 3.71 -20.69
N SER A 210 2.68 3.05 -21.78
CA SER A 210 1.93 2.98 -23.05
C SER A 210 1.00 1.77 -23.16
N ARG A 211 1.02 0.88 -22.20
CA ARG A 211 0.18 -0.32 -22.08
C ARG A 211 -0.61 -0.29 -20.80
#